data_c24f79de953133c24380bef78ca4bff1
#
_entry.id   c24f79de953133c24380bef78ca4bff1
#
_cell.length_a   1.000
_cell.length_b   1.000
_cell.length_c   1.000
_cell.angle_alpha   90.00
_cell.angle_beta   90.00
_cell.angle_gamma   90.00
#
_symmetry.space_group_name_H-M   'P 1'
#
loop_
_entity.id
_entity.type
_entity.pdbx_description
1 polymer ?
#
loop_
_entity_poly.entity_id
_entity_poly.type
_entity_poly.pdbx_seq_one_letter_code
_entity_poly.pdbx_strand_id
1 'polypeptide(L)'
;MEITFNLRYSTEITAEGIEAIVTKELDKLGVKYQANWTTFGLPFLTPKGLLVDAWQKSIKQQVGIDAQLSTTGGTSDGRFIAPTGAQVVELGPINATIHKVNECVEISAPAKLSLIYKGVLENLLTK
;
A
#
# COMPACT_ATOMS: atom_id res chain seq x y z
N MET A 1 -23.39 19.66 -15.32
CA MET A 1 -21.96 19.31 -15.32
C MET A 1 -21.78 18.17 -14.34
N GLU A 2 -21.05 17.13 -14.69
CA GLU A 2 -20.69 16.01 -13.85
C GLU A 2 -19.19 16.05 -13.57
N ILE A 3 -18.79 15.79 -12.33
CA ILE A 3 -17.39 15.73 -11.91
C ILE A 3 -17.19 14.41 -11.17
N THR A 4 -16.26 13.60 -11.66
CA THR A 4 -15.83 12.38 -10.99
C THR A 4 -14.44 12.58 -10.45
N PHE A 5 -14.22 12.22 -9.20
CA PHE A 5 -12.90 12.29 -8.53
C PHE A 5 -12.70 11.08 -7.63
N ASN A 6 -11.46 10.86 -7.26
CA ASN A 6 -11.05 9.75 -6.44
C ASN A 6 -10.19 10.27 -5.29
N LEU A 7 -10.39 9.72 -4.10
CA LEU A 7 -9.61 10.05 -2.91
C LEU A 7 -8.93 8.81 -2.37
N ARG A 8 -7.67 8.95 -1.99
CA ARG A 8 -6.91 7.94 -1.27
C ARG A 8 -6.53 8.50 0.08
N TYR A 9 -6.67 7.71 1.12
CA TYR A 9 -6.50 8.17 2.48
C TYR A 9 -5.79 7.14 3.35
N SER A 10 -5.27 7.60 4.49
CA SER A 10 -4.60 6.76 5.49
C SER A 10 -5.58 6.29 6.56
N THR A 11 -5.09 5.49 7.50
CA THR A 11 -5.85 5.03 8.66
C THR A 11 -6.19 6.14 9.68
N GLU A 12 -5.69 7.38 9.44
CA GLU A 12 -5.93 8.53 10.33
C GLU A 12 -7.30 9.20 10.11
N ILE A 13 -7.99 8.84 9.03
CA ILE A 13 -9.31 9.36 8.70
C ILE A 13 -10.20 8.23 8.15
N THR A 14 -11.51 8.35 8.31
CA THR A 14 -12.48 7.41 7.73
C THR A 14 -13.10 7.94 6.44
N ALA A 15 -13.75 7.05 5.67
CA ALA A 15 -14.49 7.44 4.47
C ALA A 15 -15.57 8.47 4.80
N GLU A 16 -16.33 8.22 5.87
CA GLU A 16 -17.40 9.11 6.35
C GLU A 16 -16.83 10.47 6.79
N GLY A 17 -15.63 10.48 7.40
CA GLY A 17 -14.93 11.71 7.76
C GLY A 17 -14.56 12.55 6.54
N ILE A 18 -14.11 11.90 5.46
CA ILE A 18 -13.81 12.55 4.19
C ILE A 18 -15.08 13.11 3.56
N GLU A 19 -16.15 12.30 3.50
CA GLU A 19 -17.45 12.71 2.97
C GLU A 19 -17.98 13.96 3.70
N ALA A 20 -17.89 13.98 5.02
CA ALA A 20 -18.31 15.12 5.84
C ALA A 20 -17.50 16.38 5.52
N ILE A 21 -16.18 16.25 5.35
CA ILE A 21 -15.31 17.38 5.01
C ILE A 21 -15.68 17.94 3.63
N VAL A 22 -15.79 17.08 2.63
CA VAL A 22 -16.10 17.50 1.26
C VAL A 22 -17.49 18.14 1.19
N THR A 23 -18.49 17.51 1.81
CA THR A 23 -19.85 18.06 1.88
C THR A 23 -19.85 19.45 2.50
N LYS A 24 -19.18 19.62 3.63
CA LYS A 24 -19.07 20.91 4.31
C LYS A 24 -18.43 22.00 3.42
N GLU A 25 -17.40 21.64 2.64
CA GLU A 25 -16.77 22.60 1.74
C GLU A 25 -17.68 22.95 0.54
N LEU A 26 -18.39 21.97 -0.01
CA LEU A 26 -19.35 22.20 -1.09
C LEU A 26 -20.55 23.06 -0.64
N ASP A 27 -21.07 22.83 0.56
CA ASP A 27 -22.16 23.61 1.13
C ASP A 27 -21.80 25.11 1.28
N LYS A 28 -20.54 25.41 1.62
CA LYS A 28 -20.05 26.80 1.71
C LYS A 28 -20.13 27.54 0.37
N LEU A 29 -20.08 26.82 -0.74
CA LEU A 29 -20.15 27.41 -2.07
C LEU A 29 -21.59 27.84 -2.47
N GLY A 30 -22.61 27.40 -1.71
CA GLY A 30 -24.01 27.73 -1.98
C GLY A 30 -24.56 27.17 -3.30
N VAL A 31 -23.90 26.15 -3.88
CA VAL A 31 -24.32 25.51 -5.12
C VAL A 31 -25.26 24.34 -4.82
N LYS A 32 -26.20 24.08 -5.72
CA LYS A 32 -27.01 22.86 -5.65
C LYS A 32 -26.24 21.72 -6.29
N TYR A 33 -26.02 20.66 -5.56
CA TYR A 33 -25.31 19.47 -6.06
C TYR A 33 -25.96 18.18 -5.54
N GLN A 34 -25.61 17.09 -6.16
CA GLN A 34 -25.84 15.73 -5.67
C GLN A 34 -24.49 15.03 -5.65
N ALA A 35 -24.10 14.48 -4.51
CA ALA A 35 -22.87 13.69 -4.37
C ALA A 35 -23.23 12.21 -4.18
N ASN A 36 -22.59 11.35 -4.96
CA ASN A 36 -22.66 9.90 -4.81
C ASN A 36 -21.30 9.38 -4.42
N TRP A 37 -21.23 8.62 -3.34
CA TRP A 37 -19.98 8.08 -2.80
C TRP A 37 -19.91 6.57 -2.98
N THR A 38 -18.73 6.07 -3.29
CA THR A 38 -18.47 4.63 -3.37
C THR A 38 -17.11 4.34 -2.73
N THR A 39 -17.10 3.49 -1.73
CA THR A 39 -15.87 3.05 -1.07
C THR A 39 -15.42 1.73 -1.68
N PHE A 40 -14.25 1.73 -2.33
CA PHE A 40 -13.67 0.55 -2.97
C PHE A 40 -12.78 -0.28 -2.05
N GLY A 41 -12.40 0.22 -0.90
CA GLY A 41 -11.60 -0.49 0.09
C GLY A 41 -11.17 0.42 1.24
N LEU A 42 -10.83 -0.21 2.35
CA LEU A 42 -10.35 0.48 3.53
C LEU A 42 -8.82 0.51 3.53
N PRO A 43 -8.20 1.59 4.05
CA PRO A 43 -6.76 1.60 4.27
C PRO A 43 -6.38 0.62 5.37
N PHE A 44 -5.17 0.10 5.30
CA PHE A 44 -4.58 -0.67 6.39
C PHE A 44 -3.14 -0.22 6.64
N LEU A 45 -2.68 -0.45 7.84
CA LEU A 45 -1.29 -0.20 8.24
C LEU A 45 -0.80 -1.41 9.02
N THR A 46 0.23 -2.09 8.52
CA THR A 46 0.88 -3.17 9.26
C THR A 46 1.77 -2.57 10.35
N PRO A 47 1.52 -2.89 11.62
CA PRO A 47 2.35 -2.41 12.71
C PRO A 47 3.74 -3.04 12.64
N LYS A 48 4.74 -2.37 13.24
CA LYS A 48 6.06 -2.96 13.45
C LYS A 48 5.94 -4.25 14.26
N GLY A 49 6.73 -5.25 13.90
CA GLY A 49 6.71 -6.55 14.55
C GLY A 49 7.46 -7.61 13.75
N LEU A 50 7.30 -8.86 14.14
CA LEU A 50 8.10 -9.99 13.63
C LEU A 50 8.18 -10.06 12.10
N LEU A 51 7.05 -9.84 11.41
CA LEU A 51 7.04 -9.88 9.94
C LEU A 51 7.88 -8.74 9.36
N VAL A 52 7.66 -7.51 9.82
CA VAL A 52 8.41 -6.33 9.34
C VAL A 52 9.90 -6.47 9.61
N ASP A 53 10.26 -6.93 10.81
CA ASP A 53 11.66 -7.15 11.22
C ASP A 53 12.32 -8.23 10.35
N ALA A 54 11.61 -9.32 10.06
CA ALA A 54 12.09 -10.38 9.18
C ALA A 54 12.38 -9.88 7.76
N TRP A 55 11.51 -9.01 7.23
CA TRP A 55 11.71 -8.39 5.93
C TRP A 55 12.93 -7.46 5.93
N GLN A 56 13.03 -6.53 6.87
CA GLN A 56 14.16 -5.61 6.95
C GLN A 56 15.49 -6.36 7.09
N LYS A 57 15.52 -7.40 7.94
CA LYS A 57 16.69 -8.24 8.14
C LYS A 57 17.07 -8.98 6.85
N SER A 58 16.11 -9.61 6.17
CA SER A 58 16.39 -10.34 4.94
C SER A 58 16.89 -9.42 3.83
N ILE A 59 16.27 -8.26 3.63
CA ILE A 59 16.71 -7.28 2.64
C ILE A 59 18.16 -6.86 2.93
N LYS A 60 18.46 -6.54 4.17
CA LYS A 60 19.83 -6.15 4.58
C LYS A 60 20.84 -7.24 4.30
N GLN A 61 20.51 -8.50 4.60
CA GLN A 61 21.39 -9.66 4.39
C GLN A 61 21.62 -9.97 2.91
N GLN A 62 20.57 -9.89 2.08
CA GLN A 62 20.65 -10.33 0.69
C GLN A 62 21.16 -9.25 -0.27
N VAL A 63 20.85 -8.00 0.01
CA VAL A 63 21.19 -6.88 -0.91
C VAL A 63 21.91 -5.71 -0.26
N GLY A 64 22.18 -5.76 1.05
CA GLY A 64 22.94 -4.74 1.76
C GLY A 64 22.20 -3.41 2.02
N ILE A 65 20.90 -3.33 1.72
CA ILE A 65 20.11 -2.11 1.81
C ILE A 65 19.36 -2.07 3.14
N ASP A 66 19.33 -0.90 3.78
CA ASP A 66 18.44 -0.63 4.91
C ASP A 66 17.07 -0.19 4.37
N ALA A 67 16.11 -1.11 4.39
CA ALA A 67 14.79 -0.88 3.85
C ALA A 67 14.01 0.14 4.68
N GLN A 68 13.44 1.13 4.00
CA GLN A 68 12.52 2.09 4.60
C GLN A 68 11.10 1.56 4.54
N LEU A 69 10.37 1.68 5.64
CA LEU A 69 8.94 1.38 5.67
C LEU A 69 8.18 2.56 5.08
N SER A 70 7.26 2.26 4.18
CA SER A 70 6.47 3.28 3.48
C SER A 70 5.06 2.78 3.23
N THR A 71 4.12 3.70 3.17
CA THR A 71 2.75 3.47 2.73
C THR A 71 2.49 4.06 1.34
N THR A 72 3.56 4.46 0.63
CA THR A 72 3.48 4.94 -0.75
C THR A 72 3.33 3.77 -1.71
N GLY A 73 2.68 4.00 -2.82
CA GLY A 73 2.49 2.99 -3.86
C GLY A 73 1.08 2.88 -4.35
N GLY A 74 0.83 1.81 -5.13
CA GLY A 74 -0.49 1.49 -5.64
C GLY A 74 -1.38 0.80 -4.61
N THR A 75 -2.63 0.63 -4.97
CA THR A 75 -3.55 -0.22 -4.23
C THR A 75 -3.18 -1.68 -4.46
N SER A 76 -3.20 -2.49 -3.40
CA SER A 76 -2.90 -3.91 -3.47
C SER A 76 -4.02 -4.78 -2.89
N ASP A 77 -3.93 -6.09 -3.12
CA ASP A 77 -4.83 -7.07 -2.55
C ASP A 77 -4.60 -7.31 -1.05
N GLY A 78 -3.52 -6.77 -0.49
CA GLY A 78 -3.28 -6.74 0.96
C GLY A 78 -4.45 -6.14 1.75
N ARG A 79 -5.21 -5.23 1.15
CA ARG A 79 -6.44 -4.65 1.72
C ARG A 79 -7.53 -5.68 2.03
N PHE A 80 -7.53 -6.84 1.38
CA PHE A 80 -8.47 -7.93 1.65
C PHE A 80 -7.94 -8.91 2.69
N ILE A 81 -6.63 -8.95 2.88
CA ILE A 81 -5.95 -9.84 3.82
C ILE A 81 -5.83 -9.17 5.20
N ALA A 82 -5.42 -7.91 5.25
CA ALA A 82 -5.21 -7.19 6.50
C ALA A 82 -6.41 -7.22 7.47
N PRO A 83 -7.68 -7.12 7.01
CA PRO A 83 -8.85 -7.20 7.90
C PRO A 83 -9.01 -8.56 8.59
N THR A 84 -8.35 -9.61 8.14
CA THR A 84 -8.36 -10.92 8.82
C THR A 84 -7.49 -10.94 10.08
N GLY A 85 -6.75 -9.86 10.37
CA GLY A 85 -5.77 -9.77 11.45
C GLY A 85 -4.36 -10.23 11.07
N ALA A 86 -4.15 -10.66 9.83
CA ALA A 86 -2.83 -11.02 9.33
C ALA A 86 -1.98 -9.75 9.09
N GLN A 87 -0.70 -9.84 9.41
CA GLN A 87 0.26 -8.82 8.99
C GLN A 87 0.52 -8.93 7.48
N VAL A 88 0.62 -7.79 6.81
CA VAL A 88 0.86 -7.72 5.37
C VAL A 88 2.05 -6.81 5.11
N VAL A 89 3.03 -7.32 4.36
CA VAL A 89 4.16 -6.53 3.85
C VAL A 89 4.26 -6.78 2.35
N GLU A 90 4.45 -5.74 1.60
CA GLU A 90 4.59 -5.78 0.16
C GLU A 90 6.01 -5.39 -0.24
N LEU A 91 6.63 -6.23 -1.04
CA LEU A 91 7.90 -5.96 -1.69
C LEU A 91 7.85 -6.48 -3.12
N GLY A 92 8.15 -5.61 -4.05
CA GLY A 92 8.25 -5.95 -5.47
C GLY A 92 9.53 -5.40 -6.10
N PRO A 93 9.68 -5.56 -7.41
CA PRO A 93 10.75 -4.94 -8.16
C PRO A 93 10.57 -3.42 -8.21
N ILE A 94 11.63 -2.71 -8.58
CA ILE A 94 11.56 -1.27 -8.83
C ILE A 94 10.54 -1.02 -9.96
N ASN A 95 9.55 -0.19 -9.68
CA ASN A 95 8.41 0.05 -10.56
C ASN A 95 8.49 1.38 -11.34
N ALA A 96 9.70 1.82 -11.69
CA ALA A 96 9.92 3.10 -12.38
C ALA A 96 9.13 3.26 -13.69
N THR A 97 8.77 2.16 -14.33
CA THR A 97 8.04 2.11 -15.59
C THR A 97 6.61 1.60 -15.47
N ILE A 98 6.10 1.41 -14.24
CA ILE A 98 4.74 0.89 -14.02
C ILE A 98 3.69 1.74 -14.76
N HIS A 99 2.76 1.08 -15.44
CA HIS A 99 1.68 1.70 -16.23
C HIS A 99 2.16 2.56 -17.41
N LYS A 100 3.43 2.44 -17.82
CA LYS A 100 3.98 3.13 -19.00
C LYS A 100 4.03 2.21 -20.20
N VAL A 101 4.05 2.82 -21.39
CA VAL A 101 4.40 2.10 -22.62
C VAL A 101 5.83 1.56 -22.46
N ASN A 102 6.04 0.29 -22.81
CA ASN A 102 7.29 -0.44 -22.60
C ASN A 102 7.63 -0.66 -21.13
N GLU A 103 6.61 -0.92 -20.29
CA GLU A 103 6.83 -1.36 -18.92
C GLU A 103 7.82 -2.51 -18.86
N CYS A 104 8.81 -2.41 -18.01
CA CYS A 104 9.88 -3.39 -17.92
C CYS A 104 10.41 -3.52 -16.49
N VAL A 105 11.07 -4.64 -16.24
CA VAL A 105 11.76 -4.94 -15.00
C VAL A 105 13.18 -5.40 -15.30
N GLU A 106 14.11 -5.11 -14.39
CA GLU A 106 15.48 -5.62 -14.50
C GLU A 106 15.48 -7.16 -14.40
N ILE A 107 16.14 -7.84 -15.35
CA ILE A 107 16.18 -9.31 -15.42
C ILE A 107 16.70 -9.94 -14.11
N SER A 108 17.61 -9.27 -13.40
CA SER A 108 18.16 -9.75 -12.14
C SER A 108 17.20 -9.59 -10.95
N ALA A 109 16.14 -8.78 -11.05
CA ALA A 109 15.25 -8.47 -9.94
C ALA A 109 14.49 -9.69 -9.40
N PRO A 110 13.90 -10.58 -10.23
CA PRO A 110 13.21 -11.76 -9.72
C PRO A 110 14.10 -12.68 -8.89
N ALA A 111 15.36 -12.88 -9.32
CA ALA A 111 16.31 -13.71 -8.56
C ALA A 111 16.66 -13.09 -7.20
N LYS A 112 16.91 -11.79 -7.14
CA LYS A 112 17.15 -11.06 -5.89
C LYS A 112 15.94 -11.13 -4.96
N LEU A 113 14.73 -10.90 -5.49
CA LEU A 113 13.49 -11.01 -4.72
C LEU A 113 13.28 -12.41 -4.15
N SER A 114 13.50 -13.46 -4.95
CA SER A 114 13.40 -14.86 -4.51
C SER A 114 14.29 -15.13 -3.28
N LEU A 115 15.54 -14.64 -3.27
CA LEU A 115 16.44 -14.79 -2.14
C LEU A 115 15.94 -14.02 -0.91
N ILE A 116 15.41 -12.81 -1.10
CA ILE A 116 14.85 -12.01 0.00
C ILE A 116 13.65 -12.74 0.60
N TYR A 117 12.69 -13.19 -0.21
CA TYR A 117 11.51 -13.93 0.25
C TYR A 117 11.90 -15.20 0.99
N LYS A 118 12.86 -15.98 0.46
CA LYS A 118 13.40 -17.16 1.13
C LYS A 118 13.95 -16.79 2.51
N GLY A 119 14.76 -15.76 2.62
CA GLY A 119 15.32 -15.30 3.88
C GLY A 119 14.25 -14.84 4.89
N VAL A 120 13.16 -14.25 4.43
CA VAL A 120 12.02 -13.92 5.30
C VAL A 120 11.41 -15.19 5.88
N LEU A 121 11.13 -16.20 5.05
CA LEU A 121 10.59 -17.48 5.52
C LEU A 121 11.53 -18.17 6.52
N GLU A 122 12.83 -18.18 6.24
CA GLU A 122 13.84 -18.71 7.16
C GLU A 122 13.84 -17.95 8.49
N ASN A 123 13.79 -16.61 8.47
CA ASN A 123 13.76 -15.80 9.70
C ASN A 123 12.47 -16.00 10.54
N LEU A 124 11.36 -16.39 9.92
CA LEU A 124 10.08 -16.56 10.61
C LEU A 124 9.81 -18.02 11.04
N LEU A 125 10.24 -18.99 10.25
CA LEU A 125 9.82 -20.39 10.40
C LEU A 125 10.92 -21.30 10.97
N THR A 126 12.19 -20.90 10.91
CA THR A 126 13.29 -21.67 11.53
C THR A 126 13.64 -21.07 12.88
N LYS A 127 13.55 -21.91 13.91
CA LYS A 127 14.02 -21.59 15.26
C LYS A 127 15.49 -21.97 15.41
#